data_d90130b8646199fe7d2187ad0b7c5209
#
_entry.id   d90130b8646199fe7d2187ad0b7c5209
#
_cell.length_a   1.000
_cell.length_b   1.000
_cell.length_c   1.000
_cell.angle_alpha   90.00
_cell.angle_beta   90.00
_cell.angle_gamma   90.00
#
_symmetry.space_group_name_H-M   'P 1'
#
loop_
_entity.id
_entity.type
_entity.pdbx_description
1 polymer ?
#
loop_
_entity_poly.entity_id
_entity_poly.type
_entity_poly.pdbx_seq_one_letter_code
_entity_poly.pdbx_strand_id
1 'polypeptide(L)'
;AYYAMLYQTHRLQILQQQDSIIQRYCDVAAKRYKAGEARQLEFLSADRMRNDNRLEMTKVKNEAENLQTALMALLNTTTPVVPDGNLLISQRSPVNAAFNYQQTADAQYQKDLITALDKEVKCAKTGYAPSLSLALRSQLLIDSWDPYHINRQRFTEGNFFGFEVTVGVPLFYGATKAKVKAAQKDREMAQMAMQQEQREKERDYQQGYRRLQNASQRMEYYSGENLVKAKDIERLSTLEYENGEISYVEYASALQEAIDMRLKQAEVINEYNEAVLTLMALNNSL
;
A
#
# COMPACT_ATOMS: atom_id res chain seq x y z
N ALA A 1 -2.28 5.95 2.99
CA ALA A 1 -3.23 6.45 3.99
C ALA A 1 -3.00 7.95 4.31
N TYR A 2 -1.76 8.40 4.69
CA TYR A 2 -1.48 9.78 5.10
C TYR A 2 -1.87 10.81 4.03
N TYR A 3 -1.31 10.74 2.82
CA TYR A 3 -1.64 11.69 1.74
C TYR A 3 -3.07 11.57 1.23
N ALA A 4 -3.66 10.37 1.26
CA ALA A 4 -5.07 10.20 0.96
C ALA A 4 -5.97 10.94 1.97
N MET A 5 -5.62 10.92 3.26
CA MET A 5 -6.34 11.67 4.29
C MET A 5 -6.16 13.17 4.13
N LEU A 6 -4.94 13.66 3.85
CA LEU A 6 -4.70 15.09 3.51
C LEU A 6 -5.55 15.53 2.32
N TYR A 7 -5.66 14.70 1.29
CA TYR A 7 -6.49 14.97 0.12
C TYR A 7 -7.97 15.11 0.47
N GLN A 8 -8.54 14.18 1.25
CA GLN A 8 -9.94 14.28 1.67
C GLN A 8 -10.19 15.49 2.58
N THR A 9 -9.24 15.79 3.46
CA THR A 9 -9.32 16.99 4.31
C THR A 9 -9.33 18.26 3.46
N HIS A 10 -8.48 18.33 2.43
CA HIS A 10 -8.44 19.48 1.53
C HIS A 10 -9.71 19.59 0.67
N ARG A 11 -10.23 18.47 0.16
CA ARG A 11 -11.54 18.45 -0.53
C ARG A 11 -12.66 18.98 0.36
N LEU A 12 -12.69 18.53 1.63
CA LEU A 12 -13.69 19.00 2.58
C LEU A 12 -13.61 20.51 2.79
N GLN A 13 -12.39 21.07 2.90
CA GLN A 13 -12.19 22.52 3.02
C GLN A 13 -12.72 23.29 1.80
N ILE A 14 -12.47 22.78 0.58
CA ILE A 14 -13.00 23.39 -0.65
C ILE A 14 -14.53 23.37 -0.61
N LEU A 15 -15.15 22.24 -0.32
CA LEU A 15 -16.61 22.10 -0.27
C LEU A 15 -17.24 22.95 0.83
N GLN A 16 -16.59 23.11 1.99
CA GLN A 16 -17.05 24.01 3.08
C GLN A 16 -17.01 25.49 2.67
N GLN A 17 -15.96 25.91 1.99
CA GLN A 17 -15.89 27.28 1.43
C GLN A 17 -17.04 27.52 0.44
N GLN A 18 -17.32 26.53 -0.40
CA GLN A 18 -18.40 26.59 -1.37
C GLN A 18 -19.79 26.57 -0.72
N ASP A 19 -19.98 25.80 0.37
CA ASP A 19 -21.27 25.79 1.07
C ASP A 19 -21.70 27.18 1.53
N SER A 20 -20.75 28.01 1.96
CA SER A 20 -21.00 29.40 2.36
C SER A 20 -21.47 30.28 1.19
N ILE A 21 -20.96 30.06 -0.02
CA ILE A 21 -21.34 30.79 -1.23
C ILE A 21 -22.71 30.31 -1.71
N ILE A 22 -22.89 29.02 -1.80
CA ILE A 22 -24.17 28.39 -2.20
C ILE A 22 -25.29 28.77 -1.23
N GLN A 23 -25.00 28.81 0.07
CA GLN A 23 -26.00 29.21 1.08
C GLN A 23 -26.47 30.66 0.86
N ARG A 24 -25.54 31.61 0.70
CA ARG A 24 -25.89 33.01 0.39
C ARG A 24 -26.77 33.11 -0.86
N TYR A 25 -26.38 32.36 -1.86
CA TYR A 25 -27.10 32.29 -3.11
C TYR A 25 -28.55 31.73 -2.93
N CYS A 26 -28.73 30.63 -2.19
CA CYS A 26 -30.05 30.09 -1.87
C CYS A 26 -30.92 31.10 -1.11
N ASP A 27 -30.32 31.87 -0.19
CA ASP A 27 -31.04 32.89 0.57
C ASP A 27 -31.49 34.03 -0.34
N VAL A 28 -30.70 34.45 -1.31
CA VAL A 28 -31.11 35.47 -2.33
C VAL A 28 -32.21 34.94 -3.23
N ALA A 29 -32.06 33.73 -3.78
CA ALA A 29 -33.04 33.09 -4.62
C ALA A 29 -34.40 32.92 -3.90
N ALA A 30 -34.37 32.54 -2.63
CA ALA A 30 -35.55 32.42 -1.79
C ALA A 30 -36.29 33.76 -1.55
N LYS A 31 -35.52 34.85 -1.31
CA LYS A 31 -36.05 36.20 -1.13
C LYS A 31 -36.69 36.71 -2.42
N ARG A 32 -36.01 36.57 -3.56
CA ARG A 32 -36.53 37.01 -4.88
C ARG A 32 -37.78 36.21 -5.28
N TYR A 33 -37.81 34.92 -5.01
CA TYR A 33 -39.00 34.10 -5.26
C TYR A 33 -40.20 34.55 -4.42
N LYS A 34 -40.00 34.83 -3.13
CA LYS A 34 -41.05 35.36 -2.24
C LYS A 34 -41.56 36.74 -2.65
N ALA A 35 -40.67 37.57 -3.22
CA ALA A 35 -41.01 38.87 -3.76
C ALA A 35 -41.71 38.81 -5.15
N GLY A 36 -41.80 37.61 -5.78
CA GLY A 36 -42.32 37.45 -7.12
C GLY A 36 -41.39 37.87 -8.24
N GLU A 37 -40.09 38.15 -7.91
CA GLU A 37 -39.05 38.61 -8.85
C GLU A 37 -38.30 37.46 -9.52
N ALA A 38 -38.40 36.25 -8.98
CA ALA A 38 -37.74 35.06 -9.52
C ALA A 38 -38.74 33.93 -9.73
N ARG A 39 -38.40 33.03 -10.67
CA ARG A 39 -39.21 31.83 -10.94
C ARG A 39 -38.98 30.75 -9.87
N GLN A 40 -40.00 29.95 -9.58
CA GLN A 40 -39.87 28.80 -8.67
C GLN A 40 -38.72 27.85 -9.04
N LEU A 41 -38.45 27.68 -10.34
CA LEU A 41 -37.35 26.86 -10.84
C LEU A 41 -35.99 27.34 -10.33
N GLU A 42 -35.75 28.65 -10.25
CA GLU A 42 -34.51 29.24 -9.72
C GLU A 42 -34.32 28.85 -8.26
N PHE A 43 -35.34 29.00 -7.44
CA PHE A 43 -35.30 28.60 -6.03
C PHE A 43 -35.03 27.09 -5.84
N LEU A 44 -35.76 26.24 -6.58
CA LEU A 44 -35.61 24.79 -6.48
C LEU A 44 -34.23 24.33 -6.94
N SER A 45 -33.66 24.97 -7.96
CA SER A 45 -32.33 24.63 -8.45
C SER A 45 -31.24 25.04 -7.46
N ALA A 46 -31.41 26.20 -6.81
CA ALA A 46 -30.49 26.64 -5.74
C ALA A 46 -30.56 25.69 -4.53
N ASP A 47 -31.74 25.31 -4.09
CA ASP A 47 -31.92 24.37 -2.98
C ASP A 47 -31.32 22.99 -3.29
N ARG A 48 -31.49 22.50 -4.53
CA ARG A 48 -30.84 21.25 -4.98
C ARG A 48 -29.31 21.36 -4.92
N MET A 49 -28.74 22.41 -5.47
CA MET A 49 -27.27 22.61 -5.47
C MET A 49 -26.71 22.61 -4.06
N ARG A 50 -27.40 23.24 -3.10
CA ARG A 50 -27.02 23.22 -1.68
C ARG A 50 -27.05 21.81 -1.10
N ASN A 51 -28.12 21.07 -1.38
CA ASN A 51 -28.28 19.71 -0.85
C ASN A 51 -27.26 18.74 -1.46
N ASP A 52 -26.98 18.85 -2.76
CA ASP A 52 -25.95 18.06 -3.45
C ASP A 52 -24.56 18.34 -2.85
N ASN A 53 -24.20 19.61 -2.59
CA ASN A 53 -22.94 19.97 -1.93
C ASN A 53 -22.84 19.39 -0.52
N ARG A 54 -23.88 19.43 0.28
CA ARG A 54 -23.92 18.86 1.64
C ARG A 54 -23.79 17.34 1.66
N LEU A 55 -24.40 16.66 0.70
CA LEU A 55 -24.24 15.22 0.53
C LEU A 55 -22.80 14.86 0.19
N GLU A 56 -22.17 15.61 -0.73
CA GLU A 56 -20.77 15.38 -1.08
C GLU A 56 -19.83 15.68 0.12
N MET A 57 -20.08 16.75 0.89
CA MET A 57 -19.35 17.01 2.15
C MET A 57 -19.45 15.85 3.13
N THR A 58 -20.66 15.28 3.31
CA THR A 58 -20.87 14.13 4.19
C THR A 58 -20.09 12.91 3.72
N LYS A 59 -20.11 12.63 2.43
CA LYS A 59 -19.36 11.54 1.83
C LYS A 59 -17.85 11.71 2.05
N VAL A 60 -17.32 12.89 1.74
CA VAL A 60 -15.87 13.20 1.90
C VAL A 60 -15.46 13.10 3.37
N LYS A 61 -16.31 13.55 4.30
CA LYS A 61 -16.07 13.42 5.73
C LYS A 61 -15.99 11.96 6.16
N ASN A 62 -16.94 11.12 5.73
CA ASN A 62 -16.91 9.69 6.03
C ASN A 62 -15.67 8.99 5.45
N GLU A 63 -15.24 9.36 4.24
CA GLU A 63 -14.01 8.86 3.64
C GLU A 63 -12.77 9.27 4.45
N ALA A 64 -12.71 10.51 4.94
CA ALA A 64 -11.63 10.98 5.81
C ALA A 64 -11.59 10.23 7.15
N GLU A 65 -12.75 9.97 7.77
CA GLU A 65 -12.87 9.18 9.02
C GLU A 65 -12.43 7.72 8.82
N ASN A 66 -12.77 7.11 7.68
CA ASN A 66 -12.30 5.77 7.33
C ASN A 66 -10.77 5.72 7.16
N LEU A 67 -10.18 6.72 6.48
CA LEU A 67 -8.73 6.84 6.32
C LEU A 67 -8.02 7.11 7.64
N GLN A 68 -8.63 7.89 8.54
CA GLN A 68 -8.13 8.11 9.90
C GLN A 68 -8.07 6.80 10.67
N THR A 69 -9.14 6.01 10.61
CA THR A 69 -9.18 4.68 11.25
C THR A 69 -8.10 3.76 10.71
N ALA A 70 -7.92 3.74 9.38
CA ALA A 70 -6.85 2.96 8.74
C ALA A 70 -5.45 3.45 9.16
N LEU A 71 -5.24 4.75 9.26
CA LEU A 71 -3.97 5.33 9.71
C LEU A 71 -3.68 4.99 11.18
N MET A 72 -4.69 5.07 12.05
CA MET A 72 -4.59 4.67 13.45
C MET A 72 -4.21 3.20 13.61
N ALA A 73 -4.82 2.31 12.79
CA ALA A 73 -4.48 0.90 12.77
C ALA A 73 -3.03 0.65 12.35
N LEU A 74 -2.54 1.36 11.32
CA LEU A 74 -1.15 1.26 10.86
C LEU A 74 -0.14 1.77 11.89
N LEU A 75 -0.51 2.78 12.67
CA LEU A 75 0.34 3.36 13.73
C LEU A 75 0.18 2.63 15.07
N ASN A 76 -0.70 1.64 15.14
CA ASN A 76 -1.06 0.93 16.37
C ASN A 76 -1.41 1.89 17.52
N THR A 77 -2.24 2.90 17.24
CA THR A 77 -2.68 3.91 18.22
C THR A 77 -4.20 3.96 18.31
N THR A 78 -4.71 4.30 19.50
CA THR A 78 -6.13 4.55 19.74
C THR A 78 -6.48 6.04 19.75
N THR A 79 -5.48 6.93 19.73
CA THR A 79 -5.70 8.37 19.67
C THR A 79 -5.94 8.80 18.22
N PRO A 80 -6.95 9.66 17.96
CA PRO A 80 -7.18 10.20 16.62
C PRO A 80 -5.95 10.94 16.08
N VAL A 81 -5.50 10.52 14.91
CA VAL A 81 -4.36 11.13 14.22
C VAL A 81 -4.90 12.05 13.13
N VAL A 82 -4.47 13.30 13.14
CA VAL A 82 -4.76 14.26 12.09
C VAL A 82 -3.45 14.54 11.35
N PRO A 83 -3.39 14.31 10.03
CA PRO A 83 -2.19 14.62 9.26
C PRO A 83 -2.01 16.15 9.22
N ASP A 84 -0.81 16.60 9.53
CA ASP A 84 -0.39 17.98 9.39
C ASP A 84 0.59 18.09 8.22
N GLY A 85 0.40 19.07 7.36
CA GLY A 85 1.29 19.30 6.22
C GLY A 85 0.58 19.76 4.95
N ASN A 86 1.39 19.96 3.91
CA ASN A 86 0.91 20.34 2.58
C ASN A 86 0.41 19.11 1.83
N LEU A 87 -0.63 19.29 1.02
CA LEU A 87 -1.15 18.24 0.15
C LEU A 87 -0.08 17.75 -0.85
N LEU A 88 0.73 18.64 -1.38
CA LEU A 88 1.76 18.30 -2.36
C LEU A 88 3.02 17.75 -1.66
N ILE A 89 3.48 16.57 -2.07
CA ILE A 89 4.78 16.05 -1.69
C ILE A 89 5.87 17.01 -2.20
N SER A 90 6.67 17.52 -1.28
CA SER A 90 7.80 18.38 -1.62
C SER A 90 8.76 17.66 -2.58
N GLN A 91 9.13 18.30 -3.68
CA GLN A 91 9.80 17.76 -4.88
C GLN A 91 11.20 17.15 -4.67
N ARG A 92 11.51 16.62 -3.51
CA ARG A 92 12.84 16.04 -3.21
C ARG A 92 13.02 14.58 -3.60
N SER A 93 12.10 13.97 -4.30
CA SER A 93 12.32 12.60 -4.76
C SER A 93 12.99 12.60 -6.13
N PRO A 94 14.25 12.14 -6.22
CA PRO A 94 14.88 11.90 -7.52
C PRO A 94 14.27 10.63 -8.14
N VAL A 95 13.06 10.75 -8.68
CA VAL A 95 12.45 9.70 -9.48
C VAL A 95 13.15 9.60 -10.85
N ASN A 96 14.29 10.28 -11.02
CA ASN A 96 15.10 10.26 -12.24
C ASN A 96 16.15 9.12 -12.27
N ALA A 97 16.27 8.32 -11.22
CA ALA A 97 17.17 7.18 -11.25
C ALA A 97 16.52 6.03 -12.02
N ALA A 98 17.24 5.47 -12.99
CA ALA A 98 16.81 4.26 -13.67
C ALA A 98 16.54 3.17 -12.62
N PHE A 99 15.40 2.49 -12.73
CA PHE A 99 15.05 1.38 -11.85
C PHE A 99 16.06 0.24 -12.00
N ASN A 100 16.59 -0.24 -10.89
CA ASN A 100 17.49 -1.38 -10.85
C ASN A 100 16.97 -2.42 -9.85
N TYR A 101 16.30 -3.44 -10.37
CA TYR A 101 15.77 -4.54 -9.55
C TYR A 101 16.83 -5.16 -8.64
N GLN A 102 18.08 -5.31 -9.12
CA GLN A 102 19.16 -5.97 -8.38
C GLN A 102 19.55 -5.27 -7.08
N GLN A 103 19.16 -4.02 -6.90
CA GLN A 103 19.42 -3.22 -5.69
C GLN A 103 18.22 -3.22 -4.71
N THR A 104 17.11 -3.84 -5.08
CA THR A 104 15.93 -3.91 -4.21
C THR A 104 16.08 -4.99 -3.13
N ALA A 105 15.36 -4.81 -2.02
CA ALA A 105 15.27 -5.81 -0.95
C ALA A 105 14.66 -7.13 -1.45
N ASP A 106 13.69 -7.05 -2.37
CA ASP A 106 13.08 -8.21 -2.99
C ASP A 106 14.11 -9.05 -3.76
N ALA A 107 14.98 -8.40 -4.54
CA ALA A 107 16.06 -9.09 -5.25
C ALA A 107 17.05 -9.76 -4.29
N GLN A 108 17.37 -9.11 -3.16
CA GLN A 108 18.24 -9.69 -2.14
C GLN A 108 17.59 -10.91 -1.51
N TYR A 109 16.32 -10.83 -1.15
CA TYR A 109 15.55 -11.96 -0.63
C TYR A 109 15.57 -13.17 -1.58
N GLN A 110 15.32 -12.94 -2.88
CA GLN A 110 15.34 -14.02 -3.88
C GLN A 110 16.73 -14.64 -4.05
N LYS A 111 17.81 -13.84 -4.00
CA LYS A 111 19.21 -14.35 -4.02
C LYS A 111 19.51 -15.22 -2.80
N ASP A 112 19.07 -14.79 -1.62
CA ASP A 112 19.26 -15.53 -0.39
C ASP A 112 18.46 -16.84 -0.37
N LEU A 113 17.23 -16.83 -0.89
CA LEU A 113 16.41 -18.02 -1.10
C LEU A 113 17.10 -19.01 -2.03
N ILE A 114 17.57 -18.58 -3.19
CA ILE A 114 18.30 -19.44 -4.14
C ILE A 114 19.55 -20.02 -3.50
N THR A 115 20.27 -19.21 -2.72
CA THR A 115 21.46 -19.66 -1.97
C THR A 115 21.11 -20.72 -0.93
N ALA A 116 19.98 -20.57 -0.24
CA ALA A 116 19.48 -21.58 0.72
C ALA A 116 19.13 -22.90 0.01
N LEU A 117 18.43 -22.83 -1.13
CA LEU A 117 18.08 -23.99 -1.94
C LEU A 117 19.31 -24.67 -2.56
N ASP A 118 20.38 -23.91 -2.91
CA ASP A 118 21.64 -24.50 -3.31
C ASP A 118 22.31 -25.31 -2.19
N LYS A 119 22.21 -24.86 -0.94
CA LYS A 119 22.66 -25.62 0.23
C LYS A 119 21.80 -26.87 0.47
N GLU A 120 20.49 -26.77 0.22
CA GLU A 120 19.56 -27.90 0.30
C GLU A 120 19.90 -28.99 -0.73
N VAL A 121 20.19 -28.60 -1.99
CA VAL A 121 20.70 -29.54 -3.00
C VAL A 121 22.00 -30.23 -2.53
N LYS A 122 22.92 -29.49 -1.91
CA LYS A 122 24.15 -30.06 -1.33
C LYS A 122 23.82 -31.03 -0.19
N CYS A 123 22.91 -30.65 0.69
CA CYS A 123 22.43 -31.49 1.78
C CYS A 123 21.79 -32.79 1.24
N ALA A 124 20.90 -32.70 0.22
CA ALA A 124 20.31 -33.87 -0.39
C ALA A 124 21.37 -34.82 -1.01
N LYS A 125 22.48 -34.28 -1.55
CA LYS A 125 23.60 -35.06 -2.08
C LYS A 125 24.39 -35.80 -1.00
N THR A 126 24.38 -35.36 0.28
CA THR A 126 25.04 -36.10 1.35
C THR A 126 24.44 -37.49 1.60
N GLY A 127 23.18 -37.71 1.16
CA GLY A 127 22.56 -39.02 1.17
C GLY A 127 23.24 -40.09 0.30
N TYR A 128 24.20 -39.71 -0.55
CA TYR A 128 25.07 -40.66 -1.26
C TYR A 128 26.30 -41.08 -0.44
N ALA A 129 26.65 -40.31 0.57
CA ALA A 129 27.81 -40.61 1.42
C ALA A 129 27.46 -41.61 2.51
N PRO A 130 28.45 -42.39 2.97
CA PRO A 130 28.30 -43.20 4.17
C PRO A 130 27.95 -42.35 5.40
N SER A 131 27.04 -42.80 6.24
CA SER A 131 26.75 -42.18 7.53
C SER A 131 27.60 -42.79 8.62
N LEU A 132 28.13 -41.92 9.49
CA LEU A 132 28.87 -42.31 10.68
C LEU A 132 28.08 -41.86 11.90
N SER A 133 27.71 -42.81 12.78
CA SER A 133 27.10 -42.47 14.06
C SER A 133 27.92 -43.01 15.23
N LEU A 134 28.06 -42.20 16.26
CA LEU A 134 28.70 -42.55 17.53
C LEU A 134 27.62 -42.48 18.62
N ALA A 135 27.40 -43.56 19.30
CA ALA A 135 26.49 -43.63 20.45
C ALA A 135 27.29 -43.98 21.71
N LEU A 136 27.04 -43.26 22.78
CA LEU A 136 27.48 -43.59 24.12
C LEU A 136 26.28 -44.20 24.85
N ARG A 137 26.48 -45.39 25.39
CA ARG A 137 25.48 -46.11 26.18
C ARG A 137 25.93 -46.25 27.61
N SER A 138 25.08 -45.87 28.54
CA SER A 138 25.26 -46.17 29.96
C SER A 138 24.08 -47.03 30.41
N GLN A 139 24.36 -48.20 30.97
CA GLN A 139 23.35 -49.10 31.50
C GLN A 139 23.60 -49.26 32.99
N LEU A 140 22.61 -48.92 33.79
CA LEU A 140 22.57 -49.11 35.24
C LEU A 140 21.83 -50.41 35.54
N LEU A 141 22.48 -51.39 36.17
CA LEU A 141 21.81 -52.59 36.67
C LEU A 141 21.30 -52.28 38.09
N ILE A 142 19.98 -52.31 38.26
CA ILE A 142 19.31 -52.14 39.55
C ILE A 142 19.11 -53.50 40.18
N ASP A 143 19.76 -53.77 41.30
CA ASP A 143 19.77 -55.10 41.95
C ASP A 143 18.44 -55.56 42.56
N SER A 144 17.52 -54.64 42.81
CA SER A 144 16.26 -54.94 43.54
C SER A 144 15.15 -55.57 42.68
N TRP A 145 15.30 -55.72 41.38
CA TRP A 145 14.26 -56.28 40.51
C TRP A 145 14.76 -57.46 39.70
N ASP A 146 14.52 -58.70 40.29
CA ASP A 146 14.82 -59.94 39.62
C ASP A 146 13.60 -60.87 39.60
N PRO A 147 12.71 -60.74 38.63
CA PRO A 147 11.49 -61.56 38.52
C PRO A 147 11.77 -62.98 38.13
N TYR A 148 12.99 -63.38 37.69
CA TYR A 148 13.32 -64.66 37.14
C TYR A 148 14.39 -65.45 37.93
N HIS A 149 14.85 -64.93 39.07
CA HIS A 149 15.89 -65.56 39.91
C HIS A 149 17.14 -66.00 39.14
N ILE A 150 17.62 -65.16 38.23
CA ILE A 150 18.80 -65.48 37.41
C ILE A 150 20.05 -65.42 38.28
N ASN A 151 20.90 -66.45 38.15
CA ASN A 151 22.14 -66.56 38.92
C ASN A 151 23.11 -65.39 38.52
N ARG A 152 23.22 -64.41 39.42
CA ARG A 152 23.92 -63.14 39.22
C ARG A 152 25.44 -63.19 39.41
N GLN A 153 26.02 -64.32 39.70
CA GLN A 153 27.47 -64.42 39.96
C GLN A 153 28.33 -63.99 38.78
N ARG A 154 27.73 -63.71 37.61
CA ARG A 154 28.41 -63.13 36.40
C ARG A 154 28.25 -61.64 36.20
N PHE A 155 27.38 -61.00 36.98
CA PHE A 155 27.12 -59.56 36.80
C PHE A 155 27.49 -58.84 38.10
N THR A 156 28.75 -58.37 38.15
CA THR A 156 29.19 -57.47 39.20
C THR A 156 28.38 -56.14 39.11
N GLU A 157 27.93 -55.66 40.26
CA GLU A 157 27.31 -54.36 40.40
C GLU A 157 28.19 -53.27 39.76
N GLY A 158 27.69 -52.55 38.81
CA GLY A 158 28.42 -51.44 38.18
C GLY A 158 27.71 -50.81 37.00
N ASN A 159 28.05 -49.57 36.73
CA ASN A 159 27.64 -48.90 35.52
C ASN A 159 28.43 -49.45 34.34
N PHE A 160 27.75 -50.02 33.38
CA PHE A 160 28.35 -50.40 32.09
C PHE A 160 28.34 -49.23 31.16
N PHE A 161 29.53 -48.74 30.80
CA PHE A 161 29.71 -47.76 29.74
C PHE A 161 30.15 -48.48 28.47
N GLY A 162 29.40 -48.27 27.40
CA GLY A 162 29.75 -48.76 26.09
C GLY A 162 29.75 -47.61 25.08
N PHE A 163 30.60 -47.67 24.11
CA PHE A 163 30.53 -46.82 22.92
C PHE A 163 30.24 -47.74 21.71
N GLU A 164 29.44 -47.21 20.82
CA GLU A 164 29.09 -47.85 19.56
C GLU A 164 29.43 -46.93 18.40
N VAL A 165 30.18 -47.41 17.45
CA VAL A 165 30.47 -46.74 16.19
C VAL A 165 29.76 -47.52 15.10
N THR A 166 28.80 -46.85 14.45
CA THR A 166 28.04 -47.48 13.36
C THR A 166 28.35 -46.74 12.05
N VAL A 167 28.73 -47.47 11.01
CA VAL A 167 28.92 -46.99 9.64
C VAL A 167 27.79 -47.55 8.80
N GLY A 168 26.92 -46.62 8.33
CA GLY A 168 25.83 -46.98 7.41
C GLY A 168 26.20 -46.67 5.99
N VAL A 169 26.20 -47.66 5.10
CA VAL A 169 26.46 -47.47 3.66
C VAL A 169 25.16 -47.66 2.88
N PRO A 170 24.67 -46.64 2.15
CA PRO A 170 23.48 -46.78 1.34
C PRO A 170 23.74 -47.68 0.14
N LEU A 171 23.00 -48.79 0.02
CA LEU A 171 23.12 -49.74 -1.11
C LEU A 171 22.21 -49.38 -2.28
N PHE A 172 21.13 -48.63 -2.04
CA PHE A 172 20.14 -48.24 -3.03
C PHE A 172 20.00 -46.72 -3.11
N TYR A 173 20.33 -46.15 -4.25
CA TYR A 173 20.37 -44.70 -4.45
C TYR A 173 19.09 -44.11 -5.07
N GLY A 174 18.06 -44.92 -5.34
CA GLY A 174 16.84 -44.45 -6.01
C GLY A 174 16.13 -43.32 -5.27
N ALA A 175 15.93 -43.46 -3.98
CA ALA A 175 15.31 -42.45 -3.12
C ALA A 175 16.16 -41.18 -3.02
N THR A 176 17.47 -41.34 -2.83
CA THR A 176 18.42 -40.18 -2.76
C THR A 176 18.45 -39.43 -4.10
N LYS A 177 18.49 -40.17 -5.23
CA LYS A 177 18.42 -39.54 -6.58
C LYS A 177 17.15 -38.76 -6.76
N ALA A 178 16.01 -39.27 -6.33
CA ALA A 178 14.74 -38.55 -6.40
C ALA A 178 14.74 -37.30 -5.53
N LYS A 179 15.26 -37.34 -4.30
CA LYS A 179 15.39 -36.18 -3.40
C LYS A 179 16.30 -35.11 -4.01
N VAL A 180 17.47 -35.49 -4.54
CA VAL A 180 18.38 -34.52 -5.19
C VAL A 180 17.73 -33.89 -6.40
N LYS A 181 16.99 -34.65 -7.22
CA LYS A 181 16.28 -34.12 -8.39
C LYS A 181 15.16 -33.16 -7.96
N ALA A 182 14.43 -33.48 -6.89
CA ALA A 182 13.39 -32.58 -6.35
C ALA A 182 14.02 -31.26 -5.88
N ALA A 183 15.05 -31.29 -5.03
CA ALA A 183 15.73 -30.10 -4.56
C ALA A 183 16.33 -29.25 -5.71
N GLN A 184 16.85 -29.90 -6.79
CA GLN A 184 17.30 -29.17 -7.98
C GLN A 184 16.15 -28.46 -8.68
N LYS A 185 14.97 -29.08 -8.75
CA LYS A 185 13.78 -28.48 -9.37
C LYS A 185 13.24 -27.32 -8.51
N ASP A 186 13.26 -27.42 -7.22
CA ASP A 186 12.88 -26.34 -6.30
C ASP A 186 13.80 -25.11 -6.50
N ARG A 187 15.11 -25.34 -6.62
CA ARG A 187 16.07 -24.27 -6.96
C ARG A 187 15.78 -23.64 -8.33
N GLU A 188 15.54 -24.46 -9.38
CA GLU A 188 15.20 -23.96 -10.72
C GLU A 188 13.91 -23.15 -10.68
N MET A 189 12.88 -23.58 -9.95
CA MET A 189 11.64 -22.81 -9.75
C MET A 189 11.90 -21.46 -9.09
N ALA A 190 12.73 -21.40 -8.06
CA ALA A 190 13.09 -20.13 -7.42
C ALA A 190 13.85 -19.18 -8.37
N GLN A 191 14.73 -19.71 -9.23
CA GLN A 191 15.43 -18.92 -10.25
C GLN A 191 14.46 -18.35 -11.28
N MET A 192 13.48 -19.13 -11.73
CA MET A 192 12.45 -18.65 -12.67
C MET A 192 11.53 -17.63 -12.02
N ALA A 193 11.15 -17.83 -10.74
CA ALA A 193 10.36 -16.88 -9.98
C ALA A 193 11.07 -15.52 -9.85
N MET A 194 12.37 -15.51 -9.55
CA MET A 194 13.16 -14.28 -9.52
C MET A 194 13.16 -13.55 -10.86
N GLN A 195 13.32 -14.29 -11.98
CA GLN A 195 13.30 -13.68 -13.32
C GLN A 195 11.91 -13.13 -13.68
N GLN A 196 10.85 -13.81 -13.24
CA GLN A 196 9.48 -13.33 -13.44
C GLN A 196 9.26 -12.05 -12.64
N GLU A 197 9.59 -12.06 -11.35
CA GLU A 197 9.45 -10.91 -10.48
C GLU A 197 10.23 -9.69 -10.99
N GLN A 198 11.46 -9.90 -11.47
CA GLN A 198 12.24 -8.82 -12.10
C GLN A 198 11.49 -8.17 -13.26
N ARG A 199 10.94 -8.98 -14.18
CA ARG A 199 10.18 -8.46 -15.34
C ARG A 199 8.91 -7.73 -14.91
N GLU A 200 8.21 -8.25 -13.90
CA GLU A 200 7.01 -7.61 -13.35
C GLU A 200 7.34 -6.26 -12.72
N LYS A 201 8.36 -6.19 -11.87
CA LYS A 201 8.80 -4.95 -11.23
C LYS A 201 9.30 -3.91 -12.24
N GLU A 202 10.06 -4.34 -13.26
CA GLU A 202 10.48 -3.44 -14.35
C GLU A 202 9.30 -2.88 -15.15
N ARG A 203 8.31 -3.72 -15.46
CA ARG A 203 7.07 -3.29 -16.12
C ARG A 203 6.30 -2.31 -15.24
N ASP A 204 6.12 -2.63 -13.95
CA ASP A 204 5.35 -1.82 -13.02
C ASP A 204 6.03 -0.46 -12.79
N TYR A 205 7.37 -0.43 -12.74
CA TYR A 205 8.13 0.81 -12.70
C TYR A 205 7.90 1.67 -13.94
N GLN A 206 7.96 1.09 -15.14
CA GLN A 206 7.72 1.81 -16.40
C GLN A 206 6.29 2.38 -16.47
N GLN A 207 5.31 1.62 -16.00
CA GLN A 207 3.92 2.09 -15.92
C GLN A 207 3.77 3.21 -14.88
N GLY A 208 4.37 3.06 -13.71
CA GLY A 208 4.39 4.08 -12.67
C GLY A 208 5.03 5.38 -13.15
N TYR A 209 6.15 5.29 -13.86
CA TYR A 209 6.85 6.45 -14.42
C TYR A 209 5.99 7.21 -15.45
N ARG A 210 5.28 6.48 -16.33
CA ARG A 210 4.33 7.12 -17.27
C ARG A 210 3.17 7.79 -16.53
N ARG A 211 2.65 7.17 -15.46
CA ARG A 211 1.62 7.78 -14.61
C ARG A 211 2.12 9.07 -13.99
N LEU A 212 3.35 9.06 -13.46
CA LEU A 212 3.97 10.25 -12.89
C LEU A 212 4.11 11.37 -13.91
N GLN A 213 4.58 11.08 -15.13
CA GLN A 213 4.69 12.09 -16.19
C GLN A 213 3.33 12.71 -16.52
N ASN A 214 2.30 11.88 -16.70
CA ASN A 214 0.94 12.37 -16.97
C ASN A 214 0.38 13.21 -15.81
N ALA A 215 0.56 12.72 -14.57
CA ALA A 215 0.11 13.45 -13.38
C ALA A 215 0.86 14.78 -13.21
N SER A 216 2.17 14.83 -13.50
CA SER A 216 2.96 16.05 -13.47
C SER A 216 2.48 17.10 -14.46
N GLN A 217 2.21 16.71 -15.71
CA GLN A 217 1.68 17.63 -16.74
C GLN A 217 0.30 18.16 -16.36
N ARG A 218 -0.58 17.28 -15.86
CA ARG A 218 -1.91 17.69 -15.39
C ARG A 218 -1.82 18.62 -14.17
N MET A 219 -0.94 18.31 -13.23
CA MET A 219 -0.73 19.13 -12.05
C MET A 219 -0.23 20.54 -12.44
N GLU A 220 0.70 20.65 -13.37
CA GLU A 220 1.20 21.94 -13.87
C GLU A 220 0.06 22.77 -14.47
N TYR A 221 -0.77 22.17 -15.30
CA TYR A 221 -1.94 22.82 -15.91
C TYR A 221 -2.95 23.30 -14.87
N TYR A 222 -3.36 22.43 -13.92
CA TYR A 222 -4.40 22.75 -12.95
C TYR A 222 -3.91 23.61 -11.78
N SER A 223 -2.63 23.59 -11.43
CA SER A 223 -2.08 24.39 -10.33
C SER A 223 -1.57 25.78 -10.78
N GLY A 224 -1.39 25.98 -12.08
CA GLY A 224 -0.95 27.26 -12.67
C GLY A 224 -2.12 28.20 -13.00
N GLU A 225 -2.27 28.49 -14.27
CA GLU A 225 -3.27 29.44 -14.77
C GLU A 225 -4.72 29.07 -14.41
N ASN A 226 -5.06 27.79 -14.35
CA ASN A 226 -6.43 27.36 -14.09
C ASN A 226 -6.94 27.73 -12.70
N LEU A 227 -6.08 27.69 -11.67
CA LEU A 227 -6.47 28.10 -10.34
C LEU A 227 -6.81 29.61 -10.28
N VAL A 228 -6.05 30.42 -11.00
CA VAL A 228 -6.31 31.86 -11.12
C VAL A 228 -7.64 32.09 -11.85
N LYS A 229 -7.84 31.40 -12.98
CA LYS A 229 -9.12 31.45 -13.74
C LYS A 229 -10.32 31.05 -12.88
N ALA A 230 -10.21 29.98 -12.07
CA ALA A 230 -11.29 29.56 -11.18
C ALA A 230 -11.70 30.65 -10.19
N LYS A 231 -10.72 31.34 -9.59
CA LYS A 231 -10.98 32.47 -8.68
C LYS A 231 -11.60 33.68 -9.40
N ASP A 232 -11.14 33.97 -10.61
CA ASP A 232 -11.68 35.07 -11.40
C ASP A 232 -13.10 34.76 -11.89
N ILE A 233 -13.38 33.54 -12.34
CA ILE A 233 -14.73 33.11 -12.71
C ILE A 233 -15.70 33.25 -11.52
N GLU A 234 -15.31 32.77 -10.33
CA GLU A 234 -16.12 32.90 -9.12
C GLU A 234 -16.39 34.37 -8.76
N ARG A 235 -15.35 35.20 -8.78
CA ARG A 235 -15.44 36.64 -8.44
C ARG A 235 -16.29 37.40 -9.44
N LEU A 236 -16.00 37.23 -10.74
CA LEU A 236 -16.68 37.99 -11.81
C LEU A 236 -18.15 37.56 -11.92
N SER A 237 -18.44 36.25 -11.94
CA SER A 237 -19.82 35.77 -12.02
C SER A 237 -20.67 36.23 -10.83
N THR A 238 -20.07 36.29 -9.62
CA THR A 238 -20.78 36.82 -8.45
C THR A 238 -21.12 38.31 -8.64
N LEU A 239 -20.17 39.11 -9.09
CA LEU A 239 -20.38 40.55 -9.32
C LEU A 239 -21.43 40.80 -10.41
N GLU A 240 -21.32 40.11 -11.55
CA GLU A 240 -22.24 40.25 -12.68
C GLU A 240 -23.67 39.78 -12.31
N TYR A 241 -23.80 38.75 -11.49
CA TYR A 241 -25.10 38.29 -11.00
C TYR A 241 -25.72 39.28 -9.99
N GLU A 242 -24.93 39.86 -9.08
CA GLU A 242 -25.40 40.87 -8.13
C GLU A 242 -25.84 42.15 -8.85
N ASN A 243 -25.19 42.51 -9.96
CA ASN A 243 -25.58 43.63 -10.80
C ASN A 243 -26.75 43.35 -11.75
N GLY A 244 -27.18 42.08 -11.84
CA GLY A 244 -28.24 41.65 -12.75
C GLY A 244 -27.82 41.54 -14.21
N GLU A 245 -26.52 41.51 -14.49
CA GLU A 245 -25.96 41.41 -15.84
C GLU A 245 -26.02 40.02 -16.44
N ILE A 246 -25.95 38.98 -15.58
CA ILE A 246 -26.13 37.57 -15.97
C ILE A 246 -27.32 36.93 -15.32
N SER A 247 -27.88 35.94 -16.00
CA SER A 247 -28.94 35.13 -15.46
C SER A 247 -28.52 34.20 -14.36
N TYR A 248 -29.48 33.74 -13.54
CA TYR A 248 -29.24 32.70 -12.55
C TYR A 248 -28.52 31.46 -13.09
N VAL A 249 -28.96 30.98 -14.26
CA VAL A 249 -28.41 29.74 -14.86
C VAL A 249 -26.94 29.92 -15.23
N GLU A 250 -26.59 31.08 -15.77
CA GLU A 250 -25.19 31.43 -16.09
C GLU A 250 -24.34 31.52 -14.83
N TYR A 251 -24.84 32.18 -13.77
CA TYR A 251 -24.16 32.24 -12.48
C TYR A 251 -23.92 30.87 -11.86
N ALA A 252 -24.97 30.03 -11.79
CA ALA A 252 -24.87 28.69 -11.22
C ALA A 252 -23.89 27.80 -12.00
N SER A 253 -23.89 27.92 -13.34
CA SER A 253 -22.95 27.21 -14.20
C SER A 253 -21.50 27.66 -13.97
N ALA A 254 -21.26 28.96 -13.91
CA ALA A 254 -19.93 29.53 -13.66
C ALA A 254 -19.40 29.14 -12.27
N LEU A 255 -20.25 29.17 -11.25
CA LEU A 255 -19.90 28.75 -9.92
C LEU A 255 -19.54 27.25 -9.86
N GLN A 256 -20.33 26.39 -10.51
CA GLN A 256 -20.03 24.96 -10.60
C GLN A 256 -18.69 24.70 -11.31
N GLU A 257 -18.43 25.42 -12.40
CA GLU A 257 -17.15 25.30 -13.13
C GLU A 257 -15.96 25.68 -12.24
N ALA A 258 -16.05 26.77 -11.49
CA ALA A 258 -15.00 27.18 -10.55
C ALA A 258 -14.75 26.16 -9.45
N ILE A 259 -15.83 25.54 -8.92
CA ILE A 259 -15.73 24.44 -7.93
C ILE A 259 -15.02 23.23 -8.54
N ASP A 260 -15.46 22.81 -9.72
CA ASP A 260 -14.91 21.64 -10.40
C ASP A 260 -13.42 21.83 -10.72
N MET A 261 -13.00 23.02 -11.10
CA MET A 261 -11.59 23.34 -11.32
C MET A 261 -10.74 23.21 -10.05
N ARG A 262 -11.23 23.65 -8.89
CA ARG A 262 -10.54 23.53 -7.59
C ARG A 262 -10.49 22.08 -7.11
N LEU A 263 -11.60 21.35 -7.22
CA LEU A 263 -11.65 19.93 -6.87
C LEU A 263 -10.72 19.11 -7.77
N LYS A 264 -10.68 19.48 -9.07
CA LYS A 264 -9.78 18.84 -10.02
C LYS A 264 -8.31 19.09 -9.73
N GLN A 265 -7.96 20.29 -9.28
CA GLN A 265 -6.61 20.59 -8.81
C GLN A 265 -6.21 19.67 -7.63
N ALA A 266 -7.06 19.55 -6.62
CA ALA A 266 -6.78 18.67 -5.48
C ALA A 266 -6.63 17.20 -5.91
N GLU A 267 -7.47 16.73 -6.84
CA GLU A 267 -7.41 15.38 -7.41
C GLU A 267 -6.08 15.12 -8.13
N VAL A 268 -5.64 16.01 -9.01
CA VAL A 268 -4.39 15.81 -9.76
C VAL A 268 -3.16 15.88 -8.88
N ILE A 269 -3.18 16.66 -7.80
CA ILE A 269 -2.12 16.65 -6.79
C ILE A 269 -2.08 15.29 -6.09
N ASN A 270 -3.23 14.73 -5.73
CA ASN A 270 -3.29 13.40 -5.14
C ASN A 270 -2.79 12.30 -6.09
N GLU A 271 -3.18 12.34 -7.37
CA GLU A 271 -2.68 11.42 -8.39
C GLU A 271 -1.15 11.50 -8.55
N TYR A 272 -0.59 12.72 -8.52
CA TYR A 272 0.85 12.93 -8.54
C TYR A 272 1.52 12.30 -7.30
N ASN A 273 0.99 12.56 -6.11
CA ASN A 273 1.51 11.99 -4.87
C ASN A 273 1.49 10.46 -4.88
N GLU A 274 0.39 9.85 -5.35
CA GLU A 274 0.26 8.39 -5.48
C GLU A 274 1.29 7.82 -6.45
N ALA A 275 1.52 8.48 -7.58
CA ALA A 275 2.51 8.04 -8.56
C ALA A 275 3.94 8.13 -7.99
N VAL A 276 4.27 9.21 -7.27
CA VAL A 276 5.57 9.38 -6.59
C VAL A 276 5.77 8.26 -5.54
N LEU A 277 4.79 8.06 -4.65
CA LEU A 277 4.87 7.05 -3.59
C LEU A 277 5.00 5.63 -4.15
N THR A 278 4.29 5.32 -5.23
CA THR A 278 4.38 4.02 -5.91
C THR A 278 5.80 3.77 -6.43
N LEU A 279 6.42 4.77 -7.07
CA LEU A 279 7.80 4.65 -7.56
C LEU A 279 8.83 4.59 -6.43
N MET A 280 8.62 5.34 -5.35
CA MET A 280 9.47 5.26 -4.16
C MET A 280 9.40 3.88 -3.51
N ALA A 281 8.20 3.29 -3.40
CA ALA A 281 8.02 1.95 -2.88
C ALA A 281 8.72 0.89 -3.74
N LEU A 282 8.63 0.99 -5.08
CA LEU A 282 9.32 0.08 -6.00
C LEU A 282 10.85 0.18 -5.89
N ASN A 283 11.39 1.37 -5.63
CA ASN A 283 12.81 1.61 -5.44
C ASN A 283 13.31 1.33 -4.01
N ASN A 284 12.44 0.93 -3.08
CA ASN A 284 12.74 0.80 -1.65
C ASN A 284 13.37 2.08 -1.06
N SER A 285 12.88 3.24 -1.49
CA SER A 285 13.36 4.57 -1.08
C SER A 285 12.35 5.32 -0.18
N LEU A 286 11.44 4.58 0.44
CA LEU A 286 10.50 5.09 1.44
C LEU A 286 11.16 5.23 2.80
#